data_015bb393a41ad58831f4a89fa50a5e30
#
_entry.id   015bb393a41ad58831f4a89fa50a5e30
#
_cell.length_a   1.000
_cell.length_b   1.000
_cell.length_c   1.000
_cell.angle_alpha   90.00
_cell.angle_beta   90.00
_cell.angle_gamma   90.00
#
_symmetry.space_group_name_H-M   'P 1'
#
loop_
_entity.id
_entity.type
_entity.pdbx_description
1 polymer ?
#
loop_
_entity_poly.entity_id
_entity_poly.type
_entity_poly.pdbx_seq_one_letter_code
_entity_poly.pdbx_strand_id
1 'polypeptide(L)'
;MYKAEKRSRRPFGRRSSFSASAPGSRRTYKARGALAGSSGRRWPKRVAIGLALLIVLILLGSVGGYIYIDTRLGSIPRVSVPALTPEKSGQPIDMLLIGSDSRSCVKTAAGAKAFGSSATQTGKRSDVIIVARFISATHQVEMFSIPRDTWVAIAGTKGSDKINAAFNSGPNQLVETIQNDFHIPINHVMMTSFCGFQSMVDSLGGISLNFPDPVRDQLSGLNIKTTGCQLVDGAQALALVRSRHLYYYDKKAKSWVYDGMSDWSRIRRQQAFFHALLNGVRGVIPNVFKLNSFLGATVSDLTVDSGLGSGEMISLGLHYRSLGENNLFTTVLPTTSQVISGQDALLPAEPYAAAAIAHFLSFGLSVSGTPTTAKAGRGSTPAKTSTTTTPAGVVTDTPQSLPEPWNPVPC
;
A
#
# COMPACT_ATOMS: atom_id res chain seq x y z
N MET A 1 12.41 47.77 32.65
CA MET A 1 11.53 48.87 33.04
C MET A 1 10.16 48.30 33.25
N TYR A 2 9.75 47.95 34.48
CA TYR A 2 9.01 48.75 35.45
C TYR A 2 7.61 49.10 34.90
N LYS A 3 6.48 48.76 35.48
CA LYS A 3 5.95 48.65 36.85
C LYS A 3 4.61 47.91 36.76
N ALA A 4 4.20 46.91 37.48
CA ALA A 4 3.83 46.79 38.90
C ALA A 4 2.80 47.86 39.37
N GLU A 5 1.71 47.44 39.89
CA GLU A 5 1.23 47.50 41.28
C GLU A 5 -0.30 47.73 41.28
N LYS A 6 -1.10 47.20 42.06
CA LYS A 6 -1.38 46.72 43.40
C LYS A 6 -2.88 46.93 43.69
N ARG A 7 -3.51 45.92 44.22
CA ARG A 7 -4.18 45.74 45.55
C ARG A 7 -5.09 46.85 46.11
N SER A 8 -6.32 46.46 46.56
CA SER A 8 -6.74 46.45 47.99
C SER A 8 -8.25 46.22 48.11
N ARG A 9 -8.71 45.18 48.73
CA ARG A 9 -9.11 44.99 50.12
C ARG A 9 -10.40 45.74 50.57
N ARG A 10 -11.33 44.86 51.01
CA ARG A 10 -12.46 44.90 51.93
C ARG A 10 -12.42 46.00 52.98
N PRO A 11 -13.55 46.32 53.78
CA PRO A 11 -14.19 45.41 54.74
C PRO A 11 -15.67 45.63 55.08
N PHE A 12 -16.25 44.62 55.68
CA PHE A 12 -17.06 44.42 56.89
C PHE A 12 -17.88 45.59 57.51
N GLY A 13 -19.11 45.23 57.97
CA GLY A 13 -19.79 45.88 59.09
C GLY A 13 -21.32 45.75 59.04
N ARG A 14 -21.86 44.90 59.75
CA ARG A 14 -22.57 44.75 61.04
C ARG A 14 -24.03 45.23 61.07
N ARG A 15 -24.87 44.23 61.43
CA ARG A 15 -25.97 44.13 62.42
C ARG A 15 -26.76 45.35 62.86
N SER A 16 -28.12 45.12 62.87
CA SER A 16 -29.01 45.14 64.09
C SER A 16 -30.46 45.06 63.59
N SER A 17 -31.20 44.08 63.95
CA SER A 17 -32.21 43.73 64.96
C SER A 17 -33.21 44.82 65.33
N PHE A 18 -34.49 44.46 65.27
CA PHE A 18 -35.60 44.63 66.22
C PHE A 18 -36.92 44.64 65.45
N SER A 19 -37.73 43.70 65.55
CA SER A 19 -38.80 43.30 66.51
C SER A 19 -40.11 44.05 66.38
N ALA A 20 -41.16 43.29 66.25
CA ALA A 20 -42.42 43.28 66.94
C ALA A 20 -43.72 43.61 66.15
N SER A 21 -44.55 42.57 66.12
CA SER A 21 -45.95 42.50 66.51
C SER A 21 -47.03 42.80 65.47
N ALA A 22 -47.82 41.80 65.25
CA ALA A 22 -49.13 41.48 64.74
C ALA A 22 -50.31 42.44 65.16
N PRO A 23 -51.57 42.20 64.77
CA PRO A 23 -52.21 41.13 63.97
C PRO A 23 -53.33 41.61 62.99
N GLY A 24 -53.73 40.65 62.15
CA GLY A 24 -55.18 40.60 61.73
C GLY A 24 -55.56 41.07 60.35
N SER A 25 -55.81 40.17 59.46
CA SER A 25 -57.11 39.90 58.87
C SER A 25 -56.98 38.82 57.78
N ARG A 26 -57.79 37.79 57.94
CA ARG A 26 -57.97 36.73 56.97
C ARG A 26 -58.71 37.27 55.75
N ARG A 27 -58.05 37.34 54.61
CA ARG A 27 -58.73 37.38 53.34
C ARG A 27 -58.34 36.12 52.58
N THR A 28 -59.28 35.21 52.46
CA THR A 28 -59.21 34.03 51.62
C THR A 28 -59.22 34.46 50.15
N TYR A 29 -58.05 34.38 49.56
CA TYR A 29 -57.93 34.43 48.11
C TYR A 29 -58.12 33.00 47.57
N LYS A 30 -59.22 32.76 46.88
CA LYS A 30 -59.43 31.62 46.01
C LYS A 30 -58.35 31.67 44.94
N ALA A 31 -57.33 30.80 45.06
CA ALA A 31 -56.38 30.55 43.96
C ALA A 31 -57.17 29.90 42.81
N ARG A 32 -57.44 30.69 41.75
CA ARG A 32 -57.81 30.14 40.46
C ARG A 32 -56.57 29.39 39.96
N GLY A 33 -56.69 28.07 39.98
CA GLY A 33 -55.65 27.19 39.32
C GLY A 33 -55.62 27.53 37.85
N ALA A 34 -54.57 28.26 37.43
CA ALA A 34 -54.21 28.36 36.05
C ALA A 34 -53.63 26.94 35.67
N LEU A 35 -54.52 26.22 34.97
CA LEU A 35 -54.03 25.04 34.21
C LEU A 35 -52.99 25.58 33.21
N ALA A 36 -51.73 25.55 33.62
CA ALA A 36 -50.63 25.71 32.68
C ALA A 36 -50.73 24.53 31.70
N GLY A 37 -51.36 24.79 30.56
CA GLY A 37 -51.33 23.90 29.43
C GLY A 37 -49.88 23.67 29.10
N SER A 38 -49.32 22.48 29.39
CA SER A 38 -48.06 22.03 28.87
C SER A 38 -48.19 21.98 27.35
N SER A 39 -47.76 23.05 26.68
CA SER A 39 -47.53 23.01 25.26
C SER A 39 -46.38 22.00 25.05
N GLY A 40 -46.78 20.75 24.93
CA GLY A 40 -45.82 19.67 24.66
C GLY A 40 -45.02 20.05 23.44
N ARG A 41 -43.80 20.45 23.68
CA ARG A 41 -42.80 20.86 22.68
C ARG A 41 -42.65 19.71 21.68
N ARG A 42 -43.43 19.73 20.60
CA ARG A 42 -43.45 18.71 19.53
C ARG A 42 -42.12 18.70 18.75
N TRP A 43 -41.18 19.57 19.11
CA TRP A 43 -39.88 19.73 18.50
C TRP A 43 -38.95 18.51 18.69
N PRO A 44 -38.84 17.87 19.90
CA PRO A 44 -37.99 16.70 20.08
C PRO A 44 -38.46 15.51 19.23
N LYS A 45 -39.77 15.32 19.00
CA LYS A 45 -40.26 14.22 18.16
C LYS A 45 -39.93 14.45 16.68
N ARG A 46 -40.02 15.68 16.17
CA ARG A 46 -39.67 16.01 14.78
C ARG A 46 -38.15 15.88 14.55
N VAL A 47 -37.35 16.31 15.50
CA VAL A 47 -35.86 16.12 15.46
C VAL A 47 -35.50 14.65 15.51
N ALA A 48 -36.15 13.86 16.39
CA ALA A 48 -35.92 12.41 16.46
C ALA A 48 -36.33 11.69 15.17
N ILE A 49 -37.46 12.07 14.56
CA ILE A 49 -37.87 11.51 13.26
C ILE A 49 -36.90 11.92 12.15
N GLY A 50 -36.43 13.16 12.11
CA GLY A 50 -35.43 13.64 11.15
C GLY A 50 -34.11 12.90 11.29
N LEU A 51 -33.66 12.68 12.53
CA LEU A 51 -32.46 11.91 12.82
C LEU A 51 -32.62 10.43 12.39
N ALA A 52 -33.77 9.83 12.69
CA ALA A 52 -34.07 8.44 12.28
C ALA A 52 -34.07 8.30 10.74
N LEU A 53 -34.72 9.25 10.04
CA LEU A 53 -34.69 9.27 8.56
C LEU A 53 -33.27 9.44 8.01
N LEU A 54 -32.47 10.32 8.61
CA LEU A 54 -31.07 10.49 8.22
C LEU A 54 -30.27 9.19 8.41
N ILE A 55 -30.46 8.52 9.54
CA ILE A 55 -29.78 7.22 9.80
C ILE A 55 -30.23 6.19 8.76
N VAL A 56 -31.53 6.11 8.46
CA VAL A 56 -32.04 5.20 7.42
C VAL A 56 -31.42 5.50 6.06
N LEU A 57 -31.33 6.78 5.67
CA LEU A 57 -30.69 7.19 4.41
C LEU A 57 -29.21 6.83 4.37
N ILE A 58 -28.49 7.01 5.48
CA ILE A 58 -27.09 6.60 5.58
C ILE A 58 -26.94 5.09 5.45
N LEU A 59 -27.80 4.31 6.11
CA LEU A 59 -27.80 2.85 6.04
C LEU A 59 -28.13 2.37 4.62
N LEU A 60 -29.15 2.91 3.98
CA LEU A 60 -29.50 2.59 2.60
C LEU A 60 -28.37 2.94 1.62
N GLY A 61 -27.76 4.11 1.80
CA GLY A 61 -26.60 4.54 1.01
C GLY A 61 -25.39 3.62 1.22
N SER A 62 -25.14 3.19 2.45
CA SER A 62 -24.03 2.27 2.77
C SER A 62 -24.26 0.88 2.18
N VAL A 63 -25.47 0.34 2.30
CA VAL A 63 -25.83 -0.96 1.71
C VAL A 63 -25.78 -0.89 0.18
N GLY A 64 -26.35 0.16 -0.42
CA GLY A 64 -26.28 0.36 -1.87
C GLY A 64 -24.84 0.51 -2.39
N GLY A 65 -24.00 1.25 -1.65
CA GLY A 65 -22.58 1.39 -1.95
C GLY A 65 -21.83 0.06 -1.86
N TYR A 66 -22.11 -0.74 -0.83
CA TYR A 66 -21.52 -2.08 -0.69
C TYR A 66 -21.90 -2.99 -1.87
N ILE A 67 -23.19 -3.10 -2.17
CA ILE A 67 -23.68 -3.92 -3.30
C ILE A 67 -23.06 -3.45 -4.62
N TYR A 68 -22.93 -2.14 -4.83
CA TYR A 68 -22.33 -1.59 -6.03
C TYR A 68 -20.85 -2.00 -6.16
N ILE A 69 -20.06 -1.87 -5.09
CA ILE A 69 -18.63 -2.25 -5.08
C ILE A 69 -18.50 -3.78 -5.26
N ASP A 70 -19.32 -4.56 -4.56
CA ASP A 70 -19.32 -6.02 -4.63
C ASP A 70 -19.60 -6.52 -6.07
N THR A 71 -20.62 -5.96 -6.73
CA THR A 71 -20.93 -6.31 -8.12
C THR A 71 -19.83 -5.91 -9.09
N ARG A 72 -19.17 -4.76 -8.87
CA ARG A 72 -18.03 -4.32 -9.69
C ARG A 72 -16.83 -5.23 -9.51
N LEU A 73 -16.44 -5.55 -8.29
CA LEU A 73 -15.32 -6.46 -8.00
C LEU A 73 -15.64 -7.90 -8.44
N GLY A 74 -16.91 -8.31 -8.35
CA GLY A 74 -17.38 -9.60 -8.84
C GLY A 74 -17.23 -9.77 -10.36
N SER A 75 -17.16 -8.69 -11.14
CA SER A 75 -16.97 -8.72 -12.59
C SER A 75 -15.49 -8.82 -13.02
N ILE A 76 -14.53 -8.82 -12.09
CA ILE A 76 -13.11 -9.04 -12.39
C ILE A 76 -12.93 -10.45 -12.99
N PRO A 77 -12.23 -10.60 -14.14
CA PRO A 77 -11.87 -11.89 -14.71
C PRO A 77 -11.15 -12.78 -13.70
N ARG A 78 -11.52 -14.07 -13.67
CA ARG A 78 -10.97 -15.02 -12.72
C ARG A 78 -10.23 -16.13 -13.42
N VAL A 79 -9.17 -16.64 -12.78
CA VAL A 79 -8.37 -17.76 -13.26
C VAL A 79 -8.29 -18.83 -12.18
N SER A 80 -8.38 -20.09 -12.59
CA SER A 80 -8.16 -21.22 -11.68
C SER A 80 -6.65 -21.44 -11.48
N VAL A 81 -6.23 -21.49 -10.22
CA VAL A 81 -4.83 -21.73 -9.81
C VAL A 81 -4.82 -22.82 -8.73
N PRO A 82 -4.84 -24.12 -9.12
CA PRO A 82 -4.93 -25.24 -8.19
C PRO A 82 -3.78 -25.33 -7.17
N ALA A 83 -2.61 -24.77 -7.49
CA ALA A 83 -1.42 -24.81 -6.64
C ALA A 83 -1.49 -23.86 -5.43
N LEU A 84 -2.54 -23.03 -5.30
CA LEU A 84 -2.66 -22.11 -4.17
C LEU A 84 -2.71 -22.84 -2.83
N THR A 85 -1.99 -22.28 -1.86
CA THR A 85 -2.04 -22.73 -0.47
C THR A 85 -3.32 -22.20 0.19
N PRO A 86 -4.15 -23.03 0.83
CA PRO A 86 -5.32 -22.56 1.53
C PRO A 86 -4.95 -21.58 2.66
N GLU A 87 -5.77 -20.54 2.81
CA GLU A 87 -5.63 -19.61 3.92
C GLU A 87 -5.85 -20.28 5.28
N LYS A 88 -5.13 -19.82 6.27
CA LYS A 88 -5.30 -20.24 7.67
C LYS A 88 -5.66 -19.04 8.52
N SER A 89 -6.73 -19.15 9.28
CA SER A 89 -7.17 -18.08 10.18
C SER A 89 -6.04 -17.60 11.10
N GLY A 90 -5.87 -16.29 11.16
CA GLY A 90 -4.83 -15.66 12.01
C GLY A 90 -3.41 -15.72 11.44
N GLN A 91 -3.20 -16.34 10.29
CA GLN A 91 -1.92 -16.30 9.59
C GLN A 91 -1.89 -15.15 8.58
N PRO A 92 -0.70 -14.66 8.19
CA PRO A 92 -0.57 -13.74 7.08
C PRO A 92 -1.14 -14.30 5.77
N ILE A 93 -1.64 -13.39 4.90
CA ILE A 93 -2.10 -13.74 3.55
C ILE A 93 -1.00 -13.35 2.57
N ASP A 94 -0.51 -14.30 1.80
CA ASP A 94 0.52 -14.10 0.78
C ASP A 94 -0.13 -14.05 -0.61
N MET A 95 -0.10 -12.86 -1.24
CA MET A 95 -0.68 -12.61 -2.56
C MET A 95 0.42 -12.38 -3.59
N LEU A 96 0.44 -13.21 -4.64
CA LEU A 96 1.36 -13.07 -5.76
C LEU A 96 0.84 -12.02 -6.74
N LEU A 97 1.56 -10.92 -6.87
CA LEU A 97 1.29 -9.86 -7.83
C LEU A 97 2.12 -10.09 -9.10
N ILE A 98 1.46 -10.21 -10.24
CA ILE A 98 2.11 -10.47 -11.53
C ILE A 98 1.82 -9.32 -12.49
N GLY A 99 2.89 -8.66 -12.96
CA GLY A 99 2.83 -7.74 -14.08
C GLY A 99 3.20 -8.46 -15.38
N SER A 100 2.22 -8.62 -16.26
CA SER A 100 2.41 -9.28 -17.55
C SER A 100 2.72 -8.29 -18.66
N ASP A 101 3.62 -8.66 -19.58
CA ASP A 101 3.95 -7.88 -20.77
C ASP A 101 2.90 -8.00 -21.89
N SER A 102 1.69 -8.44 -21.56
CA SER A 102 0.58 -8.48 -22.53
C SER A 102 0.34 -7.10 -23.14
N ARG A 103 0.45 -7.04 -24.46
CA ARG A 103 0.36 -5.81 -25.27
C ARG A 103 -0.91 -5.75 -26.13
N SER A 104 -1.92 -6.52 -25.75
CA SER A 104 -3.17 -6.64 -26.49
C SER A 104 -3.90 -5.30 -26.72
N CYS A 105 -3.62 -4.33 -25.87
CA CYS A 105 -4.17 -2.97 -25.97
C CYS A 105 -3.34 -2.00 -26.80
N VAL A 106 -2.09 -2.34 -27.15
CA VAL A 106 -1.22 -1.46 -27.94
C VAL A 106 -1.71 -1.43 -29.39
N LYS A 107 -2.70 -0.58 -29.66
CA LYS A 107 -3.34 -0.45 -30.98
C LYS A 107 -2.74 0.69 -31.83
N THR A 108 -1.89 1.53 -31.23
CA THR A 108 -1.33 2.70 -31.94
C THR A 108 0.13 2.48 -32.32
N ALA A 109 0.56 3.08 -33.44
CA ALA A 109 1.96 3.06 -33.88
C ALA A 109 2.92 3.67 -32.85
N ALA A 110 2.50 4.71 -32.13
CA ALA A 110 3.26 5.33 -31.06
C ALA A 110 3.42 4.37 -29.85
N GLY A 111 2.36 3.68 -29.47
CA GLY A 111 2.38 2.64 -28.43
C GLY A 111 3.27 1.47 -28.85
N ALA A 112 3.16 0.99 -30.10
CA ALA A 112 4.00 -0.07 -30.62
C ALA A 112 5.49 0.31 -30.64
N LYS A 113 5.82 1.58 -30.89
CA LYS A 113 7.19 2.09 -30.83
C LYS A 113 7.72 2.17 -29.39
N ALA A 114 6.88 2.56 -28.43
CA ALA A 114 7.25 2.69 -27.03
C ALA A 114 7.30 1.34 -26.29
N PHE A 115 6.40 0.42 -26.60
CA PHE A 115 6.19 -0.82 -25.85
C PHE A 115 6.45 -2.10 -26.67
N GLY A 116 6.71 -1.99 -27.97
CA GLY A 116 6.77 -3.09 -28.92
C GLY A 116 5.36 -3.56 -29.36
N SER A 117 5.27 -4.26 -30.48
CA SER A 117 3.99 -4.78 -30.97
C SER A 117 3.72 -6.18 -30.45
N SER A 118 2.43 -6.54 -30.33
CA SER A 118 2.00 -7.91 -30.00
C SER A 118 2.41 -8.94 -31.07
N ALA A 119 2.72 -8.48 -32.30
CA ALA A 119 3.11 -9.32 -33.42
C ALA A 119 4.57 -9.81 -33.36
N THR A 120 5.44 -9.13 -32.58
CA THR A 120 6.88 -9.42 -32.55
C THR A 120 7.33 -10.23 -31.35
N GLN A 121 6.47 -10.47 -30.36
CA GLN A 121 6.80 -11.26 -29.18
C GLN A 121 5.75 -12.33 -28.93
N THR A 122 6.11 -13.58 -29.18
CA THR A 122 5.35 -14.74 -28.83
C THR A 122 5.72 -15.19 -27.41
N GLY A 123 4.74 -15.28 -26.51
CA GLY A 123 4.88 -15.72 -25.11
C GLY A 123 4.31 -14.70 -24.13
N LYS A 124 3.72 -15.20 -23.06
CA LYS A 124 3.28 -14.41 -21.90
C LYS A 124 4.42 -14.45 -20.89
N ARG A 125 5.13 -13.34 -20.72
CA ARG A 125 6.20 -13.24 -19.71
C ARG A 125 5.74 -12.36 -18.56
N SER A 126 6.13 -12.74 -17.34
CA SER A 126 5.97 -11.87 -16.18
C SER A 126 7.18 -10.94 -16.07
N ASP A 127 6.96 -9.65 -16.22
CA ASP A 127 8.01 -8.63 -16.04
C ASP A 127 8.18 -8.21 -14.57
N VAL A 128 7.12 -8.37 -13.79
CA VAL A 128 7.06 -8.07 -12.35
C VAL A 128 6.52 -9.28 -11.62
N ILE A 129 7.26 -9.73 -10.61
CA ILE A 129 6.90 -10.86 -9.74
C ILE A 129 7.12 -10.38 -8.30
N ILE A 130 6.05 -10.16 -7.56
CA ILE A 130 6.11 -9.66 -6.18
C ILE A 130 5.14 -10.49 -5.34
N VAL A 131 5.61 -10.97 -4.18
CA VAL A 131 4.73 -11.54 -3.17
C VAL A 131 4.45 -10.49 -2.13
N ALA A 132 3.19 -10.11 -1.97
CA ALA A 132 2.73 -9.18 -0.94
C ALA A 132 2.18 -9.99 0.25
N ARG A 133 2.82 -9.87 1.41
CA ARG A 133 2.44 -10.50 2.66
C ARG A 133 1.64 -9.54 3.51
N PHE A 134 0.36 -9.84 3.69
CA PHE A 134 -0.58 -9.04 4.46
C PHE A 134 -0.67 -9.54 5.90
N ILE A 135 -0.33 -8.69 6.87
CA ILE A 135 -0.30 -9.03 8.29
C ILE A 135 -1.43 -8.29 9.02
N SER A 136 -2.55 -8.96 9.21
CA SER A 136 -3.76 -8.35 9.77
C SER A 136 -3.56 -7.85 11.20
N ALA A 137 -2.76 -8.54 12.02
CA ALA A 137 -2.54 -8.18 13.42
C ALA A 137 -1.87 -6.82 13.61
N THR A 138 -0.97 -6.42 12.70
CA THR A 138 -0.20 -5.17 12.79
C THR A 138 -0.57 -4.15 11.72
N HIS A 139 -1.48 -4.48 10.80
CA HIS A 139 -1.85 -3.67 9.63
C HIS A 139 -0.62 -3.33 8.76
N GLN A 140 0.32 -4.25 8.67
CA GLN A 140 1.55 -4.12 7.89
C GLN A 140 1.46 -4.96 6.63
N VAL A 141 2.19 -4.52 5.60
CA VAL A 141 2.37 -5.27 4.36
C VAL A 141 3.86 -5.32 4.05
N GLU A 142 4.38 -6.50 3.76
CA GLU A 142 5.72 -6.67 3.20
C GLU A 142 5.62 -7.14 1.75
N MET A 143 6.34 -6.46 0.86
CA MET A 143 6.43 -6.80 -0.56
C MET A 143 7.80 -7.43 -0.83
N PHE A 144 7.81 -8.70 -1.20
CA PHE A 144 9.01 -9.44 -1.58
C PHE A 144 9.11 -9.53 -3.10
N SER A 145 10.06 -8.80 -3.67
CA SER A 145 10.27 -8.76 -5.11
C SER A 145 11.23 -9.87 -5.57
N ILE A 146 10.80 -10.68 -6.53
CA ILE A 146 11.63 -11.71 -7.16
C ILE A 146 12.05 -11.20 -8.55
N PRO A 147 13.34 -10.99 -8.81
CA PRO A 147 13.80 -10.56 -10.13
C PRO A 147 13.39 -11.57 -11.22
N ARG A 148 12.81 -11.09 -12.31
CA ARG A 148 12.25 -11.93 -13.38
C ARG A 148 13.27 -12.86 -14.06
N ASP A 149 14.55 -12.47 -14.05
CA ASP A 149 15.65 -13.20 -14.67
C ASP A 149 16.33 -14.16 -13.67
N THR A 150 15.73 -14.40 -12.48
CA THR A 150 16.20 -15.36 -11.48
C THR A 150 16.14 -16.76 -12.06
N TRP A 151 17.29 -17.46 -12.04
CA TRP A 151 17.44 -18.82 -12.55
C TRP A 151 16.99 -19.83 -11.52
N VAL A 152 15.96 -20.61 -11.85
CA VAL A 152 15.25 -21.51 -10.94
C VAL A 152 14.87 -22.82 -11.65
N ALA A 153 14.60 -23.86 -10.89
CA ALA A 153 14.00 -25.08 -11.42
C ALA A 153 12.52 -24.82 -11.76
N ILE A 154 12.12 -24.96 -13.02
CA ILE A 154 10.73 -24.70 -13.42
C ILE A 154 9.85 -25.89 -13.05
N ALA A 155 8.87 -25.66 -12.18
CA ALA A 155 7.93 -26.70 -11.71
C ALA A 155 7.25 -27.40 -12.89
N GLY A 156 7.07 -28.73 -12.76
CA GLY A 156 6.48 -29.56 -13.81
C GLY A 156 7.40 -29.80 -15.01
N THR A 157 8.64 -29.31 -15.01
CA THR A 157 9.65 -29.60 -16.04
C THR A 157 10.89 -30.27 -15.44
N LYS A 158 11.77 -30.78 -16.30
CA LYS A 158 13.06 -31.35 -15.85
C LYS A 158 14.22 -30.32 -15.94
N GLY A 159 13.92 -29.09 -16.32
CA GLY A 159 14.90 -28.06 -16.59
C GLY A 159 14.82 -26.87 -15.67
N SER A 160 15.87 -26.06 -15.71
CA SER A 160 15.92 -24.73 -15.08
C SER A 160 15.91 -23.66 -16.15
N ASP A 161 15.28 -22.54 -15.85
CA ASP A 161 15.20 -21.37 -16.72
C ASP A 161 15.01 -20.12 -15.84
N LYS A 162 14.93 -18.95 -16.46
CA LYS A 162 14.51 -17.73 -15.78
C LYS A 162 13.09 -17.88 -15.24
N ILE A 163 12.84 -17.44 -14.02
CA ILE A 163 11.53 -17.61 -13.34
C ILE A 163 10.36 -17.05 -14.16
N ASN A 164 10.59 -15.99 -14.97
CA ASN A 164 9.56 -15.46 -15.85
C ASN A 164 9.06 -16.44 -16.91
N ALA A 165 9.86 -17.47 -17.27
CA ALA A 165 9.47 -18.52 -18.19
C ALA A 165 8.38 -19.43 -17.61
N ALA A 166 8.32 -19.59 -16.28
CA ALA A 166 7.26 -20.35 -15.63
C ALA A 166 5.86 -19.80 -15.93
N PHE A 167 5.75 -18.50 -16.19
CA PHE A 167 4.47 -17.86 -16.52
C PHE A 167 3.97 -18.19 -17.94
N ASN A 168 4.81 -18.73 -18.84
CA ASN A 168 4.38 -19.11 -20.19
C ASN A 168 3.24 -20.15 -20.18
N SER A 169 3.23 -21.04 -19.17
CA SER A 169 2.16 -22.03 -18.97
C SER A 169 1.04 -21.50 -18.06
N GLY A 170 1.10 -20.24 -17.66
CA GLY A 170 0.11 -19.60 -16.81
C GLY A 170 0.54 -19.43 -15.36
N PRO A 171 -0.32 -18.81 -14.52
CA PRO A 171 0.02 -18.47 -13.15
C PRO A 171 0.25 -19.70 -12.25
N ASN A 172 -0.40 -20.81 -12.53
CA ASN A 172 -0.26 -22.02 -11.72
C ASN A 172 1.19 -22.51 -11.66
N GLN A 173 1.85 -22.61 -12.82
CA GLN A 173 3.25 -23.08 -12.88
C GLN A 173 4.19 -22.10 -12.20
N LEU A 174 3.93 -20.78 -12.28
CA LEU A 174 4.72 -19.79 -11.56
C LEU A 174 4.54 -19.91 -10.04
N VAL A 175 3.32 -20.13 -9.56
CA VAL A 175 3.02 -20.38 -8.14
C VAL A 175 3.76 -21.63 -7.66
N GLU A 176 3.64 -22.75 -8.35
CA GLU A 176 4.36 -23.99 -8.01
C GLU A 176 5.88 -23.78 -7.99
N THR A 177 6.42 -23.04 -8.96
CA THR A 177 7.87 -22.72 -9.01
C THR A 177 8.29 -21.91 -7.78
N ILE A 178 7.56 -20.87 -7.41
CA ILE A 178 7.86 -20.05 -6.23
C ILE A 178 7.78 -20.86 -4.94
N GLN A 179 6.74 -21.71 -4.81
CA GLN A 179 6.58 -22.55 -3.62
C GLN A 179 7.68 -23.61 -3.50
N ASN A 180 8.10 -24.20 -4.61
CA ASN A 180 9.12 -25.25 -4.60
C ASN A 180 10.53 -24.69 -4.31
N ASP A 181 10.90 -23.58 -4.95
CA ASP A 181 12.28 -23.05 -4.86
C ASP A 181 12.50 -22.13 -3.66
N PHE A 182 11.48 -21.37 -3.26
CA PHE A 182 11.60 -20.38 -2.19
C PHE A 182 10.79 -20.74 -0.93
N HIS A 183 9.98 -21.79 -0.97
CA HIS A 183 9.10 -22.25 0.13
C HIS A 183 8.16 -21.14 0.64
N ILE A 184 7.84 -20.16 -0.21
CA ILE A 184 6.90 -19.08 0.09
C ILE A 184 5.49 -19.58 -0.26
N PRO A 185 4.57 -19.73 0.73
CA PRO A 185 3.18 -20.10 0.44
C PRO A 185 2.50 -18.96 -0.34
N ILE A 186 1.67 -19.30 -1.32
CA ILE A 186 0.89 -18.32 -2.08
C ILE A 186 -0.58 -18.65 -1.87
N ASN A 187 -1.35 -17.73 -1.29
CA ASN A 187 -2.77 -17.89 -1.04
C ASN A 187 -3.61 -17.36 -2.19
N HIS A 188 -3.19 -16.24 -2.79
CA HIS A 188 -3.90 -15.58 -3.89
C HIS A 188 -2.96 -15.13 -5.01
N VAL A 189 -3.55 -14.93 -6.19
CA VAL A 189 -2.86 -14.38 -7.35
C VAL A 189 -3.65 -13.20 -7.90
N MET A 190 -2.93 -12.10 -8.16
CA MET A 190 -3.46 -10.93 -8.84
C MET A 190 -2.56 -10.58 -10.02
N MET A 191 -3.14 -10.44 -11.20
CA MET A 191 -2.41 -10.17 -12.44
C MET A 191 -2.92 -8.91 -13.12
N THR A 192 -2.01 -8.11 -13.65
CA THR A 192 -2.35 -6.98 -14.51
C THR A 192 -1.50 -6.95 -15.75
N SER A 193 -2.02 -6.38 -16.83
CA SER A 193 -1.28 -6.11 -18.06
C SER A 193 -0.65 -4.70 -18.03
N PHE A 194 0.22 -4.40 -18.98
CA PHE A 194 0.74 -3.03 -19.15
C PHE A 194 -0.35 -2.00 -19.34
N CYS A 195 -1.42 -2.37 -20.00
CA CYS A 195 -2.56 -1.48 -20.24
C CYS A 195 -3.37 -1.25 -18.99
N GLY A 196 -3.63 -2.32 -18.23
CA GLY A 196 -4.30 -2.21 -16.96
C GLY A 196 -3.52 -1.35 -15.97
N PHE A 197 -2.20 -1.49 -15.97
CA PHE A 197 -1.34 -0.64 -15.18
C PHE A 197 -1.48 0.84 -15.58
N GLN A 198 -1.44 1.16 -16.87
CA GLN A 198 -1.60 2.54 -17.34
C GLN A 198 -3.00 3.09 -16.99
N SER A 199 -4.06 2.34 -17.33
CA SER A 199 -5.44 2.72 -17.04
C SER A 199 -5.67 2.97 -15.54
N MET A 200 -5.08 2.13 -14.69
CA MET A 200 -5.15 2.28 -13.24
C MET A 200 -4.51 3.60 -12.79
N VAL A 201 -3.29 3.89 -13.22
CA VAL A 201 -2.59 5.15 -12.89
C VAL A 201 -3.35 6.36 -13.42
N ASP A 202 -3.81 6.32 -14.67
CA ASP A 202 -4.54 7.43 -15.30
C ASP A 202 -5.88 7.69 -14.59
N SER A 203 -6.56 6.64 -14.11
CA SER A 203 -7.81 6.78 -13.37
C SER A 203 -7.66 7.44 -11.99
N LEU A 204 -6.45 7.38 -11.41
CA LEU A 204 -6.08 8.15 -10.21
C LEU A 204 -5.82 9.63 -10.54
N GLY A 205 -5.71 9.99 -11.83
CA GLY A 205 -5.27 11.29 -12.31
C GLY A 205 -3.75 11.40 -12.36
N GLY A 206 -3.03 10.28 -12.38
CA GLY A 206 -1.58 10.20 -12.28
C GLY A 206 -1.09 9.94 -10.85
N ILE A 207 0.21 9.71 -10.73
CA ILE A 207 0.90 9.57 -9.42
C ILE A 207 1.93 10.68 -9.24
N SER A 208 2.12 11.15 -8.01
CA SER A 208 3.08 12.21 -7.70
C SER A 208 4.41 11.62 -7.26
N LEU A 209 5.46 11.94 -8.01
CA LEU A 209 6.83 11.51 -7.73
C LEU A 209 7.78 12.70 -7.81
N ASN A 210 8.65 12.81 -6.82
CA ASN A 210 9.70 13.83 -6.77
C ASN A 210 10.97 13.32 -7.44
N PHE A 211 11.36 13.97 -8.54
CA PHE A 211 12.58 13.66 -9.28
C PHE A 211 13.70 14.63 -8.88
N PRO A 212 14.79 14.15 -8.25
CA PRO A 212 15.92 15.00 -7.89
C PRO A 212 16.63 15.57 -9.12
N ASP A 213 16.67 14.82 -10.20
CA ASP A 213 17.27 15.21 -11.48
C ASP A 213 16.38 14.80 -12.66
N PRO A 214 16.50 15.46 -13.84
CA PRO A 214 15.88 14.99 -15.06
C PRO A 214 16.35 13.57 -15.39
N VAL A 215 15.43 12.69 -15.81
CA VAL A 215 15.74 11.30 -16.14
C VAL A 215 15.18 10.92 -17.51
N ARG A 216 15.87 10.03 -18.22
CA ARG A 216 15.41 9.48 -19.48
C ARG A 216 15.87 8.04 -19.66
N ASP A 217 15.08 7.27 -20.38
CA ASP A 217 15.45 5.95 -20.90
C ASP A 217 14.75 5.75 -22.24
N GLN A 218 15.52 5.78 -23.34
CA GLN A 218 14.97 5.67 -24.69
C GLN A 218 14.32 4.31 -24.97
N LEU A 219 14.80 3.24 -24.30
CA LEU A 219 14.27 1.88 -24.50
C LEU A 219 12.93 1.67 -23.82
N SER A 220 12.71 2.31 -22.67
CA SER A 220 11.42 2.25 -21.98
C SER A 220 10.46 3.37 -22.40
N GLY A 221 10.96 4.42 -23.03
CA GLY A 221 10.20 5.62 -23.38
C GLY A 221 10.09 6.65 -22.23
N LEU A 222 10.83 6.46 -21.14
CA LEU A 222 10.87 7.41 -20.03
C LEU A 222 11.52 8.72 -20.44
N ASN A 223 10.88 9.85 -20.10
CA ASN A 223 11.42 11.18 -20.39
C ASN A 223 10.84 12.24 -19.45
N ILE A 224 11.43 12.36 -18.27
CA ILE A 224 11.11 13.38 -17.27
C ILE A 224 12.13 14.50 -17.37
N LYS A 225 11.70 15.67 -17.83
CA LYS A 225 12.59 16.80 -18.15
C LYS A 225 12.83 17.74 -16.99
N THR A 226 11.95 17.75 -15.98
CA THR A 226 11.94 18.69 -14.87
C THR A 226 12.18 18.00 -13.55
N THR A 227 12.77 18.72 -12.61
CA THR A 227 13.01 18.24 -11.23
C THR A 227 11.86 18.62 -10.30
N GLY A 228 11.86 18.04 -9.11
CA GLY A 228 10.82 18.26 -8.11
C GLY A 228 9.63 17.33 -8.28
N CYS A 229 8.55 17.62 -7.55
CA CYS A 229 7.32 16.82 -7.63
C CYS A 229 6.67 16.97 -9.02
N GLN A 230 6.54 15.85 -9.71
CA GLN A 230 5.89 15.74 -11.02
C GLN A 230 4.69 14.82 -10.92
N LEU A 231 3.59 15.19 -11.55
CA LEU A 231 2.47 14.30 -11.76
C LEU A 231 2.76 13.45 -12.99
N VAL A 232 2.94 12.15 -12.77
CA VAL A 232 3.35 11.15 -13.76
C VAL A 232 2.11 10.40 -14.22
N ASP A 233 1.82 10.42 -15.52
CA ASP A 233 0.73 9.66 -16.15
C ASP A 233 1.06 8.16 -16.25
N GLY A 234 0.08 7.34 -16.62
CA GLY A 234 0.24 5.89 -16.72
C GLY A 234 1.33 5.46 -17.70
N ALA A 235 1.52 6.19 -18.80
CA ALA A 235 2.55 5.87 -19.79
C ALA A 235 3.96 6.10 -19.24
N GLN A 236 4.21 7.24 -18.61
CA GLN A 236 5.49 7.57 -18.00
C GLN A 236 5.75 6.73 -16.73
N ALA A 237 4.72 6.43 -15.96
CA ALA A 237 4.81 5.52 -14.82
C ALA A 237 5.23 4.11 -15.26
N LEU A 238 4.61 3.57 -16.32
CA LEU A 238 5.01 2.29 -16.89
C LEU A 238 6.43 2.32 -17.45
N ALA A 239 6.81 3.39 -18.13
CA ALA A 239 8.16 3.60 -18.63
C ALA A 239 9.19 3.63 -17.48
N LEU A 240 8.85 4.28 -16.36
CA LEU A 240 9.69 4.37 -15.16
C LEU A 240 9.93 2.99 -14.52
N VAL A 241 8.87 2.22 -14.24
CA VAL A 241 8.99 0.91 -13.57
C VAL A 241 9.63 -0.16 -14.45
N ARG A 242 9.70 0.07 -15.79
CA ARG A 242 10.37 -0.81 -16.76
C ARG A 242 11.78 -0.38 -17.10
N SER A 243 12.18 0.85 -16.75
CA SER A 243 13.47 1.43 -17.12
C SER A 243 14.64 0.61 -16.57
N ARG A 244 15.53 0.16 -17.46
CA ARG A 244 16.78 -0.57 -17.15
C ARG A 244 18.03 0.18 -17.62
N HIS A 245 17.85 1.13 -18.56
CA HIS A 245 18.90 1.94 -19.17
C HIS A 245 18.66 3.41 -18.89
N LEU A 246 18.46 3.72 -17.58
CA LEU A 246 18.18 5.08 -17.14
C LEU A 246 19.43 5.94 -17.23
N TYR A 247 19.26 7.14 -17.75
CA TYR A 247 20.21 8.23 -17.67
C TYR A 247 19.60 9.35 -16.82
N TYR A 248 20.36 9.88 -15.90
CA TYR A 248 20.04 11.08 -15.14
C TYR A 248 20.96 12.23 -15.56
N TYR A 249 20.47 13.48 -15.46
CA TYR A 249 21.25 14.65 -15.81
C TYR A 249 22.02 15.14 -14.60
N ASP A 250 23.33 14.91 -14.57
CA ASP A 250 24.20 15.43 -13.50
C ASP A 250 24.44 16.93 -13.71
N LYS A 251 23.91 17.73 -12.80
CA LYS A 251 24.03 19.21 -12.82
C LYS A 251 25.48 19.69 -12.64
N LYS A 252 26.31 18.92 -11.95
CA LYS A 252 27.74 19.26 -11.72
C LYS A 252 28.56 18.96 -12.95
N ALA A 253 28.39 17.76 -13.52
CA ALA A 253 29.05 17.34 -14.75
C ALA A 253 28.44 17.98 -16.02
N LYS A 254 27.24 18.60 -15.92
CA LYS A 254 26.44 19.16 -17.02
C LYS A 254 26.24 18.16 -18.16
N SER A 255 26.10 16.88 -17.83
CA SER A 255 25.98 15.79 -18.78
C SER A 255 25.01 14.72 -18.32
N TRP A 256 24.55 13.89 -19.28
CA TRP A 256 23.75 12.72 -18.98
C TRP A 256 24.67 11.57 -18.53
N VAL A 257 24.40 11.03 -17.37
CA VAL A 257 25.16 9.92 -16.75
C VAL A 257 24.28 8.69 -16.75
N TYR A 258 24.86 7.56 -17.13
CA TYR A 258 24.20 6.27 -17.12
C TYR A 258 24.10 5.74 -15.67
N ASP A 259 22.91 5.28 -15.29
CA ASP A 259 22.70 4.54 -14.05
C ASP A 259 23.23 3.11 -14.21
N GLY A 260 24.43 2.87 -13.75
CA GLY A 260 25.11 1.56 -13.86
C GLY A 260 24.48 0.45 -13.00
N MET A 261 23.50 0.78 -12.14
CA MET A 261 22.87 -0.18 -11.22
C MET A 261 21.75 -1.01 -11.86
N SER A 262 21.33 -0.67 -13.09
CA SER A 262 20.40 -1.43 -13.94
C SER A 262 19.18 -2.00 -13.21
N ASP A 263 19.16 -3.30 -12.88
CA ASP A 263 18.03 -3.98 -12.25
C ASP A 263 17.78 -3.55 -10.80
N TRP A 264 18.82 -3.25 -10.03
CA TRP A 264 18.68 -2.76 -8.66
C TRP A 264 17.94 -1.41 -8.60
N SER A 265 18.36 -0.47 -9.43
CA SER A 265 17.68 0.83 -9.52
C SER A 265 16.27 0.69 -10.05
N ARG A 266 16.01 -0.26 -10.97
CA ARG A 266 14.65 -0.56 -11.43
C ARG A 266 13.75 -1.01 -10.27
N ILE A 267 14.23 -1.90 -9.41
CA ILE A 267 13.46 -2.38 -8.27
C ILE A 267 13.16 -1.24 -7.30
N ARG A 268 14.13 -0.37 -7.00
CA ARG A 268 13.90 0.83 -6.18
C ARG A 268 12.86 1.76 -6.79
N ARG A 269 12.88 1.96 -8.11
CA ARG A 269 11.85 2.73 -8.82
C ARG A 269 10.47 2.08 -8.72
N GLN A 270 10.39 0.75 -8.77
CA GLN A 270 9.16 0.02 -8.53
C GLN A 270 8.65 0.22 -7.10
N GLN A 271 9.51 0.20 -6.10
CA GLN A 271 9.16 0.46 -4.71
C GLN A 271 8.63 1.88 -4.53
N ALA A 272 9.34 2.89 -5.02
CA ALA A 272 8.89 4.29 -5.00
C ALA A 272 7.55 4.47 -5.70
N PHE A 273 7.34 3.79 -6.83
CA PHE A 273 6.07 3.75 -7.53
C PHE A 273 4.94 3.18 -6.64
N PHE A 274 5.16 2.05 -5.96
CA PHE A 274 4.13 1.45 -5.10
C PHE A 274 3.73 2.38 -3.95
N HIS A 275 4.68 3.04 -3.30
CA HIS A 275 4.40 4.05 -2.29
C HIS A 275 3.56 5.21 -2.85
N ALA A 276 3.93 5.74 -4.02
CA ALA A 276 3.18 6.81 -4.68
C ALA A 276 1.78 6.35 -5.12
N LEU A 277 1.66 5.10 -5.61
CA LEU A 277 0.37 4.49 -5.98
C LEU A 277 -0.56 4.40 -4.77
N LEU A 278 -0.08 3.91 -3.63
CA LEU A 278 -0.87 3.86 -2.39
C LEU A 278 -1.37 5.25 -1.97
N ASN A 279 -0.52 6.26 -2.06
CA ASN A 279 -0.91 7.63 -1.76
C ASN A 279 -2.00 8.13 -2.73
N GLY A 280 -1.87 7.81 -4.03
CA GLY A 280 -2.89 8.08 -5.04
C GLY A 280 -4.22 7.41 -4.74
N VAL A 281 -4.22 6.12 -4.44
CA VAL A 281 -5.43 5.34 -4.08
C VAL A 281 -6.10 5.92 -2.85
N ARG A 282 -5.35 6.25 -1.80
CA ARG A 282 -5.90 6.89 -0.58
C ARG A 282 -6.57 8.22 -0.89
N GLY A 283 -6.04 8.98 -1.84
CA GLY A 283 -6.60 10.26 -2.28
C GLY A 283 -7.95 10.13 -3.01
N VAL A 284 -8.26 8.98 -3.61
CA VAL A 284 -9.52 8.77 -4.33
C VAL A 284 -10.62 8.15 -3.46
N ILE A 285 -10.28 7.45 -2.37
CA ILE A 285 -11.26 6.79 -1.48
C ILE A 285 -12.36 7.74 -0.97
N PRO A 286 -12.08 8.98 -0.53
CA PRO A 286 -13.12 9.89 -0.04
C PRO A 286 -14.05 10.44 -1.13
N ASN A 287 -13.66 10.30 -2.41
CA ASN A 287 -14.43 10.86 -3.54
C ASN A 287 -15.09 9.73 -4.35
N VAL A 288 -16.42 9.59 -4.19
CA VAL A 288 -17.21 8.52 -4.81
C VAL A 288 -17.05 8.49 -6.34
N PHE A 289 -16.94 9.63 -7.01
CA PHE A 289 -16.78 9.69 -8.46
C PHE A 289 -15.41 9.21 -8.92
N LYS A 290 -14.35 9.63 -8.21
CA LYS A 290 -12.97 9.17 -8.48
C LYS A 290 -12.82 7.70 -8.16
N LEU A 291 -13.38 7.24 -7.04
CA LEU A 291 -13.38 5.82 -6.66
C LEU A 291 -14.08 4.97 -7.71
N ASN A 292 -15.23 5.43 -8.24
CA ASN A 292 -15.93 4.74 -9.33
C ASN A 292 -15.08 4.65 -10.61
N SER A 293 -14.42 5.74 -11.01
CA SER A 293 -13.51 5.74 -12.17
C SER A 293 -12.35 4.78 -11.97
N PHE A 294 -11.74 4.80 -10.79
CA PHE A 294 -10.66 3.91 -10.42
C PHE A 294 -11.08 2.43 -10.46
N LEU A 295 -12.21 2.10 -9.84
CA LEU A 295 -12.77 0.73 -9.88
C LEU A 295 -13.10 0.31 -11.30
N GLY A 296 -13.70 1.19 -12.12
CA GLY A 296 -14.00 0.89 -13.51
C GLY A 296 -12.76 0.58 -14.35
N ALA A 297 -11.70 1.38 -14.22
CA ALA A 297 -10.44 1.16 -14.91
C ALA A 297 -9.70 -0.11 -14.42
N THR A 298 -9.78 -0.38 -13.11
CA THR A 298 -9.07 -1.51 -12.50
C THR A 298 -9.74 -2.84 -12.84
N VAL A 299 -11.07 -2.91 -12.77
CA VAL A 299 -11.85 -4.15 -12.96
C VAL A 299 -11.67 -4.73 -14.37
N SER A 300 -11.53 -3.89 -15.40
CA SER A 300 -11.41 -4.37 -16.80
C SER A 300 -10.07 -5.02 -17.11
N ASP A 301 -9.03 -4.67 -16.38
CA ASP A 301 -7.65 -5.00 -16.72
C ASP A 301 -6.92 -5.81 -15.64
N LEU A 302 -7.60 -6.11 -14.54
CA LEU A 302 -7.16 -7.05 -13.51
C LEU A 302 -7.68 -8.45 -13.82
N THR A 303 -6.90 -9.45 -13.40
CA THR A 303 -7.35 -10.85 -13.30
C THR A 303 -6.93 -11.36 -11.93
N VAL A 304 -7.84 -12.04 -11.23
CA VAL A 304 -7.54 -12.63 -9.91
C VAL A 304 -7.81 -14.12 -9.92
N ASP A 305 -7.29 -14.86 -8.95
CA ASP A 305 -7.65 -16.26 -8.80
C ASP A 305 -9.13 -16.44 -8.44
N SER A 306 -9.67 -17.63 -8.70
CA SER A 306 -11.09 -17.94 -8.45
C SER A 306 -11.44 -18.02 -6.96
N GLY A 307 -10.45 -18.17 -6.07
CA GLY A 307 -10.63 -18.20 -4.61
C GLY A 307 -10.83 -16.81 -4.00
N LEU A 308 -10.21 -15.77 -4.58
CA LEU A 308 -10.27 -14.41 -4.05
C LEU A 308 -11.65 -13.77 -4.30
N GLY A 309 -12.55 -13.85 -3.34
CA GLY A 309 -13.91 -13.32 -3.44
C GLY A 309 -13.98 -11.78 -3.44
N SER A 310 -15.07 -11.21 -4.01
CA SER A 310 -15.30 -9.74 -3.94
C SER A 310 -15.41 -9.24 -2.50
N GLY A 311 -16.09 -9.99 -1.63
CA GLY A 311 -16.21 -9.67 -0.20
C GLY A 311 -14.87 -9.64 0.51
N GLU A 312 -13.96 -10.54 0.16
CA GLU A 312 -12.60 -10.59 0.69
C GLU A 312 -11.76 -9.43 0.19
N MET A 313 -11.82 -9.10 -1.09
CA MET A 313 -11.18 -7.90 -1.64
C MET A 313 -11.66 -6.62 -0.94
N ILE A 314 -12.96 -6.49 -0.66
CA ILE A 314 -13.52 -5.38 0.11
C ILE A 314 -12.96 -5.38 1.53
N SER A 315 -12.93 -6.54 2.19
CA SER A 315 -12.42 -6.69 3.55
C SER A 315 -10.94 -6.26 3.64
N LEU A 316 -10.09 -6.77 2.73
CA LEU A 316 -8.69 -6.37 2.63
C LEU A 316 -8.55 -4.86 2.37
N GLY A 317 -9.30 -4.33 1.41
CA GLY A 317 -9.28 -2.89 1.10
C GLY A 317 -9.68 -2.02 2.28
N LEU A 318 -10.70 -2.40 3.06
CA LEU A 318 -11.12 -1.69 4.25
C LEU A 318 -10.12 -1.84 5.40
N HIS A 319 -9.56 -3.03 5.58
CA HIS A 319 -8.59 -3.32 6.64
C HIS A 319 -7.30 -2.51 6.43
N TYR A 320 -6.81 -2.45 5.20
CA TYR A 320 -5.58 -1.74 4.85
C TYR A 320 -5.79 -0.33 4.30
N ARG A 321 -7.01 0.26 4.43
CA ARG A 321 -7.31 1.63 3.95
C ARG A 321 -6.39 2.72 4.51
N SER A 322 -5.81 2.49 5.70
CA SER A 322 -4.87 3.39 6.37
C SER A 322 -3.40 3.00 6.17
N LEU A 323 -3.13 1.99 5.32
CA LEU A 323 -1.75 1.57 5.03
C LEU A 323 -0.93 2.77 4.55
N GLY A 324 0.14 3.08 5.24
CA GLY A 324 1.04 4.20 4.96
C GLY A 324 2.46 3.74 4.75
N GLU A 325 3.35 4.70 4.47
CA GLU A 325 4.78 4.41 4.24
C GLU A 325 5.42 3.66 5.42
N ASN A 326 5.01 3.98 6.66
CA ASN A 326 5.54 3.33 7.85
C ASN A 326 5.08 1.86 8.05
N ASN A 327 4.08 1.42 7.29
CA ASN A 327 3.50 0.08 7.40
C ASN A 327 3.64 -0.73 6.11
N LEU A 328 4.29 -0.17 5.08
CA LEU A 328 4.66 -0.86 3.86
C LEU A 328 6.16 -1.09 3.83
N PHE A 329 6.55 -2.35 3.86
CA PHE A 329 7.95 -2.77 3.79
C PHE A 329 8.22 -3.41 2.43
N THR A 330 9.45 -3.28 1.96
CA THR A 330 9.83 -3.84 0.66
C THR A 330 11.17 -4.52 0.78
N THR A 331 11.25 -5.75 0.32
CA THR A 331 12.45 -6.58 0.30
C THR A 331 12.64 -7.15 -1.10
N VAL A 332 13.86 -7.35 -1.52
CA VAL A 332 14.22 -7.94 -2.81
C VAL A 332 15.02 -9.21 -2.58
N LEU A 333 14.74 -10.26 -3.35
CA LEU A 333 15.57 -11.46 -3.35
C LEU A 333 17.02 -11.09 -3.74
N PRO A 334 18.01 -11.26 -2.85
CA PRO A 334 19.41 -11.02 -3.19
C PRO A 334 19.89 -11.99 -4.28
N THR A 335 20.52 -11.44 -5.33
CA THR A 335 20.98 -12.23 -6.48
C THR A 335 22.34 -11.79 -6.96
N THR A 336 23.06 -12.69 -7.62
CA THR A 336 24.31 -12.43 -8.34
C THR A 336 24.13 -12.70 -9.83
N SER A 337 24.71 -11.85 -10.68
CA SER A 337 24.65 -12.03 -12.14
C SER A 337 25.59 -13.13 -12.59
N GLN A 338 25.10 -14.02 -13.46
CA GLN A 338 25.90 -15.08 -14.09
C GLN A 338 25.41 -15.32 -15.52
N VAL A 339 26.30 -15.69 -16.42
CA VAL A 339 25.94 -16.16 -17.76
C VAL A 339 25.71 -17.66 -17.70
N ILE A 340 24.47 -18.11 -17.99
CA ILE A 340 24.07 -19.52 -18.00
C ILE A 340 23.53 -19.84 -19.39
N SER A 341 24.11 -20.84 -20.03
CA SER A 341 23.76 -21.26 -21.40
C SER A 341 23.72 -20.09 -22.39
N GLY A 342 24.68 -19.14 -22.26
CA GLY A 342 24.78 -17.97 -23.13
C GLY A 342 23.76 -16.85 -22.86
N GLN A 343 23.03 -16.92 -21.76
CA GLN A 343 22.05 -15.92 -21.34
C GLN A 343 22.44 -15.29 -20.00
N ASP A 344 22.28 -13.98 -19.88
CA ASP A 344 22.41 -13.30 -18.59
C ASP A 344 21.29 -13.78 -17.66
N ALA A 345 21.65 -14.36 -16.54
CA ALA A 345 20.75 -14.86 -15.52
C ALA A 345 21.16 -14.33 -14.13
N LEU A 346 20.23 -14.42 -13.18
CA LEU A 346 20.45 -14.04 -11.80
C LEU A 346 20.33 -15.28 -10.92
N LEU A 347 21.37 -15.61 -10.19
CA LEU A 347 21.33 -16.69 -9.19
C LEU A 347 21.03 -16.11 -7.81
N PRO A 348 20.21 -16.79 -6.97
CA PRO A 348 20.07 -16.44 -5.57
C PRO A 348 21.44 -16.37 -4.89
N ALA A 349 21.73 -15.26 -4.24
CA ALA A 349 23.02 -15.01 -3.58
C ALA A 349 23.02 -15.60 -2.17
N GLU A 350 23.41 -16.86 -2.05
CA GLU A 350 23.50 -17.51 -0.75
C GLU A 350 24.70 -17.01 0.08
N PRO A 351 24.58 -16.86 1.43
CA PRO A 351 23.41 -17.19 2.28
C PRO A 351 22.38 -16.05 2.40
N TYR A 352 22.57 -14.93 1.70
CA TYR A 352 21.74 -13.73 1.82
C TYR A 352 20.32 -13.95 1.29
N ALA A 353 20.17 -14.75 0.23
CA ALA A 353 18.88 -15.10 -0.33
C ALA A 353 18.05 -15.90 0.69
N ALA A 354 18.63 -16.92 1.31
CA ALA A 354 17.99 -17.69 2.36
C ALA A 354 17.61 -16.81 3.57
N ALA A 355 18.46 -15.87 3.97
CA ALA A 355 18.19 -14.95 5.07
C ALA A 355 17.02 -13.99 4.73
N ALA A 356 16.97 -13.46 3.50
CA ALA A 356 15.89 -12.58 3.06
C ALA A 356 14.54 -13.31 3.01
N ILE A 357 14.51 -14.54 2.52
CA ILE A 357 13.32 -15.41 2.50
C ILE A 357 12.87 -15.72 3.94
N ALA A 358 13.80 -16.10 4.83
CA ALA A 358 13.48 -16.39 6.23
C ALA A 358 12.94 -15.14 6.94
N HIS A 359 13.50 -13.95 6.69
CA HIS A 359 12.96 -12.69 7.17
C HIS A 359 11.52 -12.48 6.71
N PHE A 360 11.26 -12.58 5.41
CA PHE A 360 9.93 -12.43 4.82
C PHE A 360 8.94 -13.42 5.45
N LEU A 361 9.29 -14.69 5.57
CA LEU A 361 8.42 -15.72 6.15
C LEU A 361 8.13 -15.51 7.63
N SER A 362 9.07 -14.95 8.38
CA SER A 362 8.91 -14.64 9.82
C SER A 362 8.25 -13.29 10.07
N PHE A 363 8.16 -12.42 9.06
CA PHE A 363 7.59 -11.09 9.20
C PHE A 363 6.12 -11.16 9.63
N GLY A 364 5.80 -10.47 10.72
CA GLY A 364 4.46 -10.45 11.33
C GLY A 364 4.05 -11.71 12.09
N LEU A 365 4.90 -12.73 12.17
CA LEU A 365 4.69 -13.83 13.09
C LEU A 365 5.15 -13.38 14.48
N SER A 366 4.22 -13.26 15.43
CA SER A 366 4.57 -13.03 16.83
C SER A 366 5.44 -14.19 17.29
N VAL A 367 6.69 -13.91 17.64
CA VAL A 367 7.52 -14.87 18.39
C VAL A 367 6.87 -15.00 19.75
N SER A 368 6.02 -16.01 19.95
CA SER A 368 5.54 -16.46 21.25
C SER A 368 6.73 -17.10 22.00
N GLY A 369 7.71 -16.27 22.36
CA GLY A 369 8.79 -16.58 23.25
C GLY A 369 8.60 -15.75 24.50
N THR A 370 8.10 -16.35 25.56
CA THR A 370 8.17 -15.81 26.89
C THR A 370 9.60 -15.34 27.14
N PRO A 371 9.87 -14.07 27.48
CA PRO A 371 11.20 -13.69 27.92
C PRO A 371 11.46 -14.44 29.21
N THR A 372 12.31 -15.47 29.16
CA THR A 372 12.87 -16.08 30.35
C THR A 372 13.66 -14.99 31.05
N THR A 373 13.09 -14.43 32.13
CA THR A 373 13.77 -13.53 33.03
C THR A 373 14.94 -14.28 33.64
N ALA A 374 16.08 -14.23 33.00
CA ALA A 374 17.35 -14.59 33.61
C ALA A 374 17.60 -13.58 34.74
N LYS A 375 17.52 -14.06 35.97
CA LYS A 375 17.79 -13.35 37.23
C LYS A 375 19.17 -12.72 37.14
N ALA A 376 19.22 -11.38 37.09
CA ALA A 376 20.46 -10.63 37.01
C ALA A 376 21.34 -10.92 38.23
N GLY A 377 22.41 -11.62 38.00
CA GLY A 377 23.58 -11.68 38.90
C GLY A 377 24.34 -10.35 38.78
N ARG A 378 24.55 -9.70 39.93
CA ARG A 378 25.32 -8.47 40.11
C ARG A 378 26.79 -8.70 39.76
N GLY A 379 27.36 -7.95 38.82
CA GLY A 379 28.81 -8.00 38.55
C GLY A 379 29.20 -7.18 37.33
N SER A 380 29.53 -5.94 37.56
CA SER A 380 30.51 -5.01 36.93
C SER A 380 31.05 -5.25 35.53
N THR A 381 30.96 -4.22 34.73
CA THR A 381 31.89 -3.51 33.84
C THR A 381 31.28 -3.24 32.44
N PRO A 382 31.35 -2.05 31.89
CA PRO A 382 30.69 -1.73 30.61
C PRO A 382 31.53 -2.29 29.45
N ALA A 383 30.96 -3.27 28.76
CA ALA A 383 31.50 -3.76 27.51
C ALA A 383 31.03 -2.86 26.36
N LYS A 384 31.96 -2.51 25.54
CA LYS A 384 31.86 -1.72 24.29
C LYS A 384 30.69 -2.16 23.44
N THR A 385 29.96 -1.14 22.94
CA THR A 385 28.95 -1.23 21.89
C THR A 385 29.42 -2.10 20.74
N SER A 386 28.87 -3.29 20.62
CA SER A 386 29.03 -4.15 19.45
C SER A 386 28.13 -3.59 18.36
N THR A 387 28.71 -2.91 17.40
CA THR A 387 28.06 -2.56 16.13
C THR A 387 27.68 -3.89 15.45
N THR A 388 26.42 -4.21 15.42
CA THR A 388 25.87 -5.30 14.61
C THR A 388 26.04 -4.91 13.16
N THR A 389 27.09 -5.43 12.54
CA THR A 389 27.34 -5.28 11.10
C THR A 389 26.26 -6.10 10.38
N THR A 390 25.26 -5.42 9.81
CA THR A 390 24.32 -6.02 8.85
C THR A 390 25.16 -6.53 7.67
N PRO A 391 24.99 -7.80 7.24
CA PRO A 391 25.73 -8.32 6.09
C PRO A 391 25.46 -7.46 4.87
N ALA A 392 26.49 -6.98 4.21
CA ALA A 392 26.39 -6.23 2.97
C ALA A 392 25.72 -7.11 1.91
N GLY A 393 24.50 -6.74 1.48
CA GLY A 393 23.75 -7.46 0.45
C GLY A 393 22.25 -7.67 0.72
N VAL A 394 21.80 -7.57 1.96
CA VAL A 394 20.35 -7.54 2.26
C VAL A 394 19.89 -6.10 2.17
N VAL A 395 19.33 -5.70 1.04
CA VAL A 395 18.67 -4.41 0.90
C VAL A 395 17.26 -4.56 1.51
N THR A 396 17.19 -4.42 2.83
CA THR A 396 15.93 -4.13 3.49
C THR A 396 15.74 -2.62 3.36
N ASP A 397 14.77 -2.20 2.58
CA ASP A 397 14.34 -0.80 2.56
C ASP A 397 13.60 -0.52 3.87
N THR A 398 14.39 -0.25 4.92
CA THR A 398 13.85 0.50 6.04
C THR A 398 13.61 1.94 5.57
N PRO A 399 12.61 2.68 6.13
CA PRO A 399 12.32 4.07 5.75
C PRO A 399 13.52 5.04 5.84
N GLN A 400 14.69 4.57 6.25
CA GLN A 400 15.92 5.34 6.45
C GLN A 400 17.02 5.07 5.42
N SER A 401 16.82 4.16 4.43
CA SER A 401 17.80 4.05 3.34
C SER A 401 17.65 5.28 2.44
N LEU A 402 18.67 6.12 2.43
CA LEU A 402 18.72 7.27 1.52
C LEU A 402 18.57 6.73 0.08
N PRO A 403 17.59 7.27 -0.69
CA PRO A 403 17.45 6.89 -2.09
C PRO A 403 18.74 7.26 -2.84
N GLU A 404 19.06 6.47 -3.85
CA GLU A 404 20.09 6.87 -4.82
C GLU A 404 19.72 8.26 -5.38
N PRO A 405 20.70 9.18 -5.56
CA PRO A 405 20.43 10.59 -5.84
C PRO A 405 19.52 10.86 -7.03
N TRP A 406 19.48 9.94 -7.99
CA TRP A 406 18.69 10.07 -9.23
C TRP A 406 17.35 9.32 -9.19
N ASN A 407 17.09 8.48 -8.20
CA ASN A 407 15.84 7.76 -8.11
C ASN A 407 14.72 8.67 -7.55
N PRO A 408 13.52 8.59 -8.12
CA PRO A 408 12.39 9.33 -7.59
C PRO A 408 11.96 8.77 -6.23
N VAL A 409 11.35 9.67 -5.44
CA VAL A 409 10.68 9.33 -4.18
C VAL A 409 9.24 9.83 -4.23
N PRO A 410 8.32 9.29 -3.44
CA PRO A 410 6.98 9.87 -3.32
C PRO A 410 7.01 11.35 -2.93
N CYS A 411 6.08 12.14 -3.43
CA CYS A 411 5.87 13.48 -2.97
C CYS A 411 5.09 13.47 -1.65
#